data_1c1e9b8ba4a5e05cd7daf123fef6ea13
#
_entry.id   1c1e9b8ba4a5e05cd7daf123fef6ea13
#
_cell.length_a   1.000
_cell.length_b   1.000
_cell.length_c   1.000
_cell.angle_alpha   90.00
_cell.angle_beta   90.00
_cell.angle_gamma   90.00
#
_symmetry.space_group_name_H-M   'P 1'
#
loop_
_entity.id
_entity.type
_entity.pdbx_description
1 polymer ?
#
loop_
_entity_poly.entity_id
_entity_poly.type
_entity_poly.pdbx_seq_one_letter_code
_entity_poly.pdbx_strand_id
1 'polypeptide(L)'
;PCLDAKGLGSIERGIRAAPRMYQLMEDLLTLSRAQRMEMPYEEVRGEDLVKAALAQLDETIRRTRARIQVATDFPSFRVNKTWVTQALYNLIGNALKFHRAGEAPEIDLAPYSLMEGSDHRVGLVVRDRGIGVEAEQAQRIFHLFYRAVGREVHGTGAGLAIVQQVAHRHGGRAWVQPREGGGSEFVLLFGSH
;
A
#
# COMPACT_ATOMS: atom_id res chain seq x y z
N PRO A 1 -43.93 11.30 -15.42
CA PRO A 1 -43.24 12.34 -14.67
C PRO A 1 -41.76 12.28 -15.02
N CYS A 2 -41.28 13.26 -15.81
CA CYS A 2 -39.84 13.39 -16.08
C CYS A 2 -39.18 13.91 -14.81
N LEU A 3 -38.03 13.31 -14.45
CA LEU A 3 -37.17 13.81 -13.38
C LEU A 3 -36.73 15.25 -13.73
N ASP A 4 -36.86 16.14 -12.78
CA ASP A 4 -36.33 17.51 -12.92
C ASP A 4 -34.78 17.50 -12.87
N ALA A 5 -34.15 18.61 -13.23
CA ALA A 5 -32.66 18.72 -13.21
C ALA A 5 -32.05 18.43 -11.83
N LYS A 6 -32.78 18.67 -10.75
CA LYS A 6 -32.37 18.41 -9.39
C LYS A 6 -32.41 16.90 -9.08
N GLY A 7 -33.41 16.18 -9.58
CA GLY A 7 -33.52 14.73 -9.48
C GLY A 7 -32.43 14.00 -10.26
N LEU A 8 -32.16 14.45 -11.50
CA LEU A 8 -31.06 13.89 -12.31
C LEU A 8 -29.70 14.11 -11.63
N GLY A 9 -29.40 15.31 -11.10
CA GLY A 9 -28.18 15.59 -10.37
C GLY A 9 -28.03 14.76 -9.08
N SER A 10 -29.15 14.35 -8.44
CA SER A 10 -29.12 13.49 -7.26
C SER A 10 -28.80 12.04 -7.63
N ILE A 11 -29.36 11.54 -8.74
CA ILE A 11 -29.04 10.21 -9.28
C ILE A 11 -27.56 10.13 -9.70
N GLU A 12 -27.05 11.14 -10.40
CA GLU A 12 -25.63 11.17 -10.80
C GLU A 12 -24.68 11.17 -9.59
N ARG A 13 -25.02 11.89 -8.52
CA ARG A 13 -24.25 11.84 -7.26
C ARG A 13 -24.29 10.45 -6.63
N GLY A 14 -25.46 9.80 -6.64
CA GLY A 14 -25.62 8.42 -6.15
C GLY A 14 -24.77 7.42 -6.94
N ILE A 15 -24.84 7.47 -8.27
CA ILE A 15 -24.04 6.61 -9.17
C ILE A 15 -22.53 6.81 -8.93
N ARG A 16 -22.07 8.03 -8.70
CA ARG A 16 -20.66 8.31 -8.39
C ARG A 16 -20.25 7.89 -6.98
N ALA A 17 -21.17 7.87 -6.03
CA ALA A 17 -20.90 7.50 -4.64
C ALA A 17 -20.89 5.98 -4.42
N ALA A 18 -21.71 5.22 -5.14
CA ALA A 18 -21.89 3.79 -4.95
C ALA A 18 -20.57 2.96 -5.09
N PRO A 19 -19.72 3.16 -6.11
CA PRO A 19 -18.45 2.44 -6.21
C PRO A 19 -17.52 2.74 -5.03
N ARG A 20 -17.54 3.97 -4.52
CA ARG A 20 -16.73 4.36 -3.37
C ARG A 20 -17.20 3.70 -2.08
N MET A 21 -18.52 3.59 -1.87
CA MET A 21 -19.10 2.88 -0.73
C MET A 21 -18.75 1.39 -0.77
N TYR A 22 -18.86 0.77 -1.95
CA TYR A 22 -18.46 -0.62 -2.16
C TYR A 22 -16.99 -0.84 -1.80
N GLN A 23 -16.08 0.01 -2.29
CA GLN A 23 -14.67 -0.09 -1.98
C GLN A 23 -14.38 0.08 -0.48
N LEU A 24 -15.06 1.01 0.20
CA LEU A 24 -14.95 1.17 1.66
C LEU A 24 -15.37 -0.10 2.40
N MET A 25 -16.45 -0.75 1.97
CA MET A 25 -16.91 -2.01 2.58
C MET A 25 -15.88 -3.14 2.36
N GLU A 26 -15.35 -3.29 1.16
CA GLU A 26 -14.32 -4.29 0.86
C GLU A 26 -13.04 -4.07 1.68
N ASP A 27 -12.59 -2.81 1.80
CA ASP A 27 -11.42 -2.46 2.60
C ASP A 27 -11.64 -2.74 4.10
N LEU A 28 -12.84 -2.44 4.64
CA LEU A 28 -13.20 -2.78 6.02
C LEU A 28 -13.26 -4.29 6.26
N LEU A 29 -13.84 -5.04 5.34
CA LEU A 29 -13.85 -6.51 5.40
C LEU A 29 -12.44 -7.07 5.36
N THR A 30 -11.57 -6.52 4.49
CA THR A 30 -10.16 -6.90 4.39
C THR A 30 -9.42 -6.62 5.69
N LEU A 31 -9.60 -5.44 6.28
CA LEU A 31 -9.00 -5.09 7.56
C LEU A 31 -9.52 -5.99 8.69
N SER A 32 -10.83 -6.24 8.76
CA SER A 32 -11.43 -7.16 9.75
C SER A 32 -10.89 -8.58 9.62
N ARG A 33 -10.72 -9.07 8.39
CA ARG A 33 -10.08 -10.37 8.13
C ARG A 33 -8.63 -10.38 8.56
N ALA A 34 -7.86 -9.32 8.28
CA ALA A 34 -6.47 -9.20 8.70
C ALA A 34 -6.31 -9.22 10.23
N GLN A 35 -7.31 -8.74 10.98
CA GLN A 35 -7.32 -8.78 12.44
C GLN A 35 -7.59 -10.18 13.02
N ARG A 36 -8.42 -10.99 12.36
CA ARG A 36 -8.96 -12.26 12.90
C ARG A 36 -8.26 -13.50 12.40
N MET A 37 -7.34 -13.39 11.47
CA MET A 37 -6.80 -14.54 10.76
C MET A 37 -5.97 -15.48 11.62
N GLU A 38 -6.29 -16.76 11.49
CA GLU A 38 -5.31 -17.83 11.62
C GLU A 38 -4.32 -17.68 10.47
N MET A 39 -3.05 -17.48 10.81
CA MET A 39 -1.99 -17.14 9.84
C MET A 39 -1.13 -18.39 9.61
N PRO A 40 -1.38 -19.21 8.58
CA PRO A 40 -0.36 -20.16 8.18
C PRO A 40 0.84 -19.35 7.66
N TYR A 41 1.96 -19.50 8.36
CA TYR A 41 3.25 -18.98 7.91
C TYR A 41 3.92 -20.02 7.02
N GLU A 42 4.49 -19.57 5.93
CA GLU A 42 5.28 -20.40 5.02
C GLU A 42 6.57 -19.67 4.64
N GLU A 43 7.58 -20.42 4.24
CA GLU A 43 8.80 -19.85 3.66
C GLU A 43 8.50 -19.38 2.24
N VAL A 44 8.62 -18.08 2.03
CA VAL A 44 8.33 -17.44 0.73
C VAL A 44 9.53 -16.60 0.30
N ARG A 45 9.98 -16.76 -0.93
CA ARG A 45 11.00 -15.88 -1.50
C ARG A 45 10.44 -14.47 -1.68
N GLY A 46 11.20 -13.47 -1.29
CA GLY A 46 10.76 -12.08 -1.41
C GLY A 46 10.42 -11.67 -2.86
N GLU A 47 11.15 -12.22 -3.82
CA GLU A 47 10.87 -12.02 -5.26
C GLU A 47 9.47 -12.51 -5.66
N ASP A 48 9.00 -13.63 -5.10
CA ASP A 48 7.68 -14.18 -5.41
C ASP A 48 6.55 -13.33 -4.83
N LEU A 49 6.77 -12.69 -3.67
CA LEU A 49 5.85 -11.72 -3.08
C LEU A 49 5.73 -10.47 -3.95
N VAL A 50 6.87 -9.92 -4.36
CA VAL A 50 6.93 -8.73 -5.23
C VAL A 50 6.29 -9.03 -6.58
N LYS A 51 6.63 -10.15 -7.20
CA LYS A 51 6.06 -10.58 -8.50
C LYS A 51 4.55 -10.76 -8.43
N ALA A 52 4.04 -11.36 -7.36
CA ALA A 52 2.60 -11.53 -7.15
C ALA A 52 1.86 -10.19 -7.01
N ALA A 53 2.43 -9.24 -6.27
CA ALA A 53 1.85 -7.90 -6.11
C ALA A 53 1.88 -7.09 -7.42
N LEU A 54 2.98 -7.14 -8.16
CA LEU A 54 3.11 -6.46 -9.46
C LEU A 54 2.12 -7.01 -10.49
N ALA A 55 1.90 -8.33 -10.51
CA ALA A 55 0.94 -8.96 -11.40
C ALA A 55 -0.50 -8.45 -11.19
N GLN A 56 -0.90 -8.16 -9.94
CA GLN A 56 -2.20 -7.58 -9.64
C GLN A 56 -2.33 -6.11 -10.07
N LEU A 57 -1.22 -5.41 -10.29
CA LEU A 57 -1.17 -3.99 -10.66
C LEU A 57 -0.78 -3.77 -12.13
N ASP A 58 -0.62 -4.83 -12.92
CA ASP A 58 -0.07 -4.79 -14.29
C ASP A 58 -0.80 -3.77 -15.18
N GLU A 59 -2.14 -3.76 -15.17
CA GLU A 59 -2.94 -2.79 -15.93
C GLU A 59 -2.65 -1.33 -15.52
N THR A 60 -2.55 -1.09 -14.21
CA THR A 60 -2.27 0.26 -13.68
C THR A 60 -0.85 0.69 -14.02
N ILE A 61 0.13 -0.20 -13.91
CA ILE A 61 1.53 0.02 -14.27
C ILE A 61 1.64 0.42 -15.75
N ARG A 62 1.00 -0.34 -16.63
CA ARG A 62 0.97 -0.03 -18.08
C ARG A 62 0.30 1.31 -18.37
N ARG A 63 -0.86 1.56 -17.78
CA ARG A 63 -1.61 2.80 -17.97
C ARG A 63 -0.84 4.04 -17.51
N THR A 64 -0.13 3.95 -16.38
CA THR A 64 0.66 5.07 -15.84
C THR A 64 2.06 5.15 -16.46
N ARG A 65 2.48 4.16 -17.26
CA ARG A 65 3.84 4.02 -17.80
C ARG A 65 4.90 4.04 -16.70
N ALA A 66 4.57 3.46 -15.55
CA ALA A 66 5.46 3.45 -14.40
C ALA A 66 6.78 2.73 -14.69
N ARG A 67 7.88 3.27 -14.16
CA ARG A 67 9.21 2.63 -14.17
C ARG A 67 9.41 1.93 -12.84
N ILE A 68 9.52 0.61 -12.89
CA ILE A 68 9.69 -0.20 -11.69
C ILE A 68 11.03 -0.90 -11.75
N GLN A 69 11.85 -0.70 -10.72
CA GLN A 69 13.10 -1.40 -10.50
C GLN A 69 12.91 -2.38 -9.34
N VAL A 70 13.30 -3.63 -9.55
CA VAL A 70 13.21 -4.69 -8.55
C VAL A 70 14.61 -5.21 -8.30
N ALA A 71 15.06 -5.18 -7.04
CA ALA A 71 16.32 -5.79 -6.64
C ALA A 71 16.31 -7.30 -6.88
N THR A 72 17.47 -7.93 -6.91
CA THR A 72 17.63 -9.35 -7.23
C THR A 72 18.01 -10.22 -6.02
N ASP A 73 18.28 -9.60 -4.88
CA ASP A 73 18.87 -10.22 -3.69
C ASP A 73 17.88 -10.36 -2.50
N PHE A 74 16.62 -10.63 -2.82
CA PHE A 74 15.62 -10.81 -1.77
C PHE A 74 15.86 -12.10 -0.98
N PRO A 75 15.86 -12.04 0.37
CA PRO A 75 15.86 -13.23 1.19
C PRO A 75 14.50 -13.96 1.15
N SER A 76 14.48 -15.17 1.71
CA SER A 76 13.22 -15.81 2.07
C SER A 76 12.69 -15.25 3.38
N PHE A 77 11.37 -15.18 3.48
CA PHE A 77 10.64 -14.69 4.65
C PHE A 77 9.68 -15.78 5.14
N ARG A 78 9.60 -15.98 6.43
CA ARG A 78 8.56 -16.82 7.03
C ARG A 78 7.31 -15.97 7.29
N VAL A 79 6.40 -15.95 6.32
CA VAL A 79 5.26 -15.03 6.31
C VAL A 79 3.99 -15.69 5.77
N ASN A 80 2.85 -15.05 5.98
CA ASN A 80 1.65 -15.36 5.22
C ASN A 80 1.71 -14.69 3.84
N LYS A 81 1.91 -15.47 2.79
CA LYS A 81 2.07 -15.01 1.41
C LYS A 81 0.95 -14.08 0.96
N THR A 82 -0.29 -14.45 1.20
CA THR A 82 -1.46 -13.68 0.74
C THR A 82 -1.48 -12.29 1.35
N TRP A 83 -1.23 -12.17 2.65
CA TRP A 83 -1.32 -10.90 3.35
C TRP A 83 -0.12 -9.99 3.09
N VAL A 84 1.07 -10.55 2.98
CA VAL A 84 2.24 -9.73 2.59
C VAL A 84 2.12 -9.26 1.13
N THR A 85 1.61 -10.11 0.23
CA THR A 85 1.29 -9.68 -1.14
C THR A 85 0.26 -8.55 -1.14
N GLN A 86 -0.79 -8.62 -0.31
CA GLN A 86 -1.79 -7.56 -0.17
C GLN A 86 -1.18 -6.26 0.39
N ALA A 87 -0.26 -6.36 1.35
CA ALA A 87 0.44 -5.18 1.86
C ALA A 87 1.31 -4.51 0.78
N LEU A 88 2.05 -5.31 0.01
CA LEU A 88 2.83 -4.81 -1.13
C LEU A 88 1.94 -4.18 -2.21
N TYR A 89 0.81 -4.82 -2.54
CA TYR A 89 -0.20 -4.26 -3.44
C TYR A 89 -0.63 -2.85 -3.01
N ASN A 90 -0.91 -2.65 -1.72
CA ASN A 90 -1.30 -1.35 -1.19
C ASN A 90 -0.16 -0.32 -1.26
N LEU A 91 1.07 -0.72 -0.92
CA LEU A 91 2.24 0.17 -0.98
C LEU A 91 2.58 0.58 -2.42
N ILE A 92 2.67 -0.39 -3.33
CA ILE A 92 2.96 -0.13 -4.76
C ILE A 92 1.81 0.66 -5.39
N GLY A 93 0.56 0.32 -5.07
CA GLY A 93 -0.62 1.06 -5.52
C GLY A 93 -0.60 2.53 -5.08
N ASN A 94 -0.16 2.81 -3.86
CA ASN A 94 0.04 4.19 -3.40
C ASN A 94 1.16 4.90 -4.18
N ALA A 95 2.30 4.27 -4.41
CA ALA A 95 3.38 4.83 -5.20
C ALA A 95 2.97 5.16 -6.64
N LEU A 96 2.18 4.27 -7.28
CA LEU A 96 1.59 4.52 -8.60
C LEU A 96 0.61 5.68 -8.62
N LYS A 97 -0.06 5.94 -7.51
CA LYS A 97 -1.14 6.92 -7.38
C LYS A 97 -0.64 8.31 -7.00
N PHE A 98 0.33 8.41 -6.09
CA PHE A 98 0.80 9.66 -5.52
C PHE A 98 2.09 10.17 -6.20
N HIS A 99 2.25 9.89 -7.49
CA HIS A 99 3.34 10.42 -8.31
C HIS A 99 3.17 11.93 -8.57
N ARG A 100 4.23 12.60 -9.00
CA ARG A 100 4.19 14.01 -9.38
C ARG A 100 3.40 14.21 -10.66
N ALA A 101 2.64 15.29 -10.72
CA ALA A 101 1.84 15.60 -11.90
C ALA A 101 2.74 15.78 -13.14
N GLY A 102 2.37 15.11 -14.24
CA GLY A 102 3.12 15.16 -15.50
C GLY A 102 4.32 14.22 -15.57
N GLU A 103 4.69 13.52 -14.49
CA GLU A 103 5.79 12.56 -14.46
C GLU A 103 5.27 11.12 -14.41
N ALA A 104 5.97 10.18 -15.05
CA ALA A 104 5.69 8.76 -14.88
C ALA A 104 6.13 8.32 -13.46
N PRO A 105 5.35 7.46 -12.76
CA PRO A 105 5.78 6.93 -11.47
C PRO A 105 7.12 6.20 -11.58
N GLU A 106 8.03 6.45 -10.63
CA GLU A 106 9.29 5.74 -10.47
C GLU A 106 9.29 5.03 -9.13
N ILE A 107 9.44 3.71 -9.13
CA ILE A 107 9.28 2.86 -7.95
C ILE A 107 10.44 1.87 -7.88
N ASP A 108 11.11 1.81 -6.72
CA ASP A 108 12.13 0.80 -6.45
C ASP A 108 11.65 -0.13 -5.35
N LEU A 109 11.78 -1.43 -5.58
CA LEU A 109 11.43 -2.50 -4.66
C LEU A 109 12.70 -3.24 -4.26
N ALA A 110 12.98 -3.30 -2.95
CA ALA A 110 14.21 -3.92 -2.45
C ALA A 110 13.96 -4.63 -1.10
N PRO A 111 14.85 -5.55 -0.70
CA PRO A 111 14.89 -6.02 0.67
C PRO A 111 15.28 -4.86 1.60
N TYR A 112 14.83 -4.95 2.85
CA TYR A 112 15.19 -4.02 3.91
C TYR A 112 15.78 -4.80 5.08
N SER A 113 16.85 -4.28 5.66
CA SER A 113 17.54 -4.90 6.79
C SER A 113 17.72 -3.85 7.89
N LEU A 114 17.42 -4.23 9.12
CA LEU A 114 17.56 -3.38 10.29
C LEU A 114 18.26 -4.14 11.41
N MET A 115 19.30 -3.53 11.98
CA MET A 115 19.95 -4.01 13.20
C MET A 115 19.44 -3.21 14.39
N GLU A 116 18.79 -3.86 15.34
CA GLU A 116 18.39 -3.25 16.63
C GLU A 116 19.13 -3.99 17.77
N GLY A 117 20.30 -3.45 18.17
CA GLY A 117 21.20 -4.15 19.08
C GLY A 117 21.75 -5.43 18.42
N SER A 118 21.47 -6.60 19.02
CA SER A 118 21.81 -7.91 18.46
C SER A 118 20.73 -8.51 17.58
N ASP A 119 19.57 -7.88 17.46
CA ASP A 119 18.43 -8.39 16.69
C ASP A 119 18.54 -7.93 15.25
N HIS A 120 18.67 -8.88 14.32
CA HIS A 120 18.69 -8.63 12.88
C HIS A 120 17.31 -8.92 12.30
N ARG A 121 16.64 -7.88 11.89
CA ARG A 121 15.31 -7.97 11.28
C ARG A 121 15.37 -7.67 9.79
N VAL A 122 14.56 -8.41 9.05
CA VAL A 122 14.46 -8.26 7.60
C VAL A 122 13.04 -7.92 7.19
N GLY A 123 12.93 -7.28 6.03
CA GLY A 123 11.65 -6.85 5.49
C GLY A 123 11.77 -6.39 4.04
N LEU A 124 10.81 -5.59 3.63
CA LEU A 124 10.67 -5.07 2.28
C LEU A 124 10.56 -3.55 2.32
N VAL A 125 11.10 -2.88 1.32
CA VAL A 125 10.94 -1.44 1.13
C VAL A 125 10.41 -1.14 -0.26
N VAL A 126 9.43 -0.23 -0.30
CA VAL A 126 8.89 0.38 -1.53
C VAL A 126 9.29 1.84 -1.50
N ARG A 127 10.13 2.24 -2.46
CA ARG A 127 10.59 3.62 -2.62
C ARG A 127 9.93 4.25 -3.83
N ASP A 128 9.36 5.42 -3.68
CA ASP A 128 8.79 6.19 -4.78
C ASP A 128 9.51 7.55 -4.94
N ARG A 129 9.32 8.19 -6.10
CA ARG A 129 9.71 9.58 -6.37
C ARG A 129 8.49 10.50 -6.50
N GLY A 130 7.44 10.17 -5.74
CA GLY A 130 6.19 10.91 -5.74
C GLY A 130 6.24 12.25 -5.00
N ILE A 131 5.07 12.67 -4.55
CA ILE A 131 4.88 13.94 -3.82
C ILE A 131 5.51 13.93 -2.42
N GLY A 132 5.88 12.75 -1.90
CA GLY A 132 6.38 12.60 -0.53
C GLY A 132 5.29 12.61 0.55
N VAL A 133 5.72 12.42 1.80
CA VAL A 133 4.87 12.48 2.99
C VAL A 133 5.53 13.43 3.98
N GLU A 134 4.76 14.43 4.45
CA GLU A 134 5.22 15.37 5.48
C GLU A 134 5.47 14.65 6.81
N ALA A 135 6.50 15.08 7.55
CA ALA A 135 6.91 14.42 8.79
C ALA A 135 5.78 14.34 9.84
N GLU A 136 4.96 15.39 9.94
CA GLU A 136 3.82 15.48 10.84
C GLU A 136 2.69 14.49 10.48
N GLN A 137 2.69 14.01 9.25
CA GLN A 137 1.69 13.08 8.74
C GLN A 137 2.17 11.63 8.76
N ALA A 138 3.49 11.39 8.89
CA ALA A 138 4.12 10.08 8.75
C ALA A 138 3.51 8.97 9.63
N GLN A 139 3.09 9.29 10.84
CA GLN A 139 2.37 8.35 11.70
C GLN A 139 0.88 8.26 11.37
N ARG A 140 0.27 9.41 11.03
CA ARG A 140 -1.18 9.52 10.84
C ARG A 140 -1.67 8.85 9.56
N ILE A 141 -0.85 8.75 8.52
CA ILE A 141 -1.24 8.12 7.24
C ILE A 141 -1.56 6.63 7.37
N PHE A 142 -1.14 5.97 8.44
CA PHE A 142 -1.49 4.58 8.75
C PHE A 142 -2.81 4.44 9.51
N HIS A 143 -3.41 5.55 9.99
CA HIS A 143 -4.72 5.50 10.62
C HIS A 143 -5.81 5.28 9.58
N LEU A 144 -6.78 4.45 9.94
CA LEU A 144 -7.91 4.13 9.09
C LEU A 144 -8.66 5.41 8.68
N PHE A 145 -8.97 5.53 7.39
CA PHE A 145 -9.66 6.67 6.77
C PHE A 145 -8.89 8.01 6.79
N TYR A 146 -7.67 8.02 7.30
CA TYR A 146 -6.85 9.23 7.21
C TYR A 146 -6.34 9.43 5.77
N ARG A 147 -6.33 10.69 5.32
CA ARG A 147 -5.89 11.09 3.99
C ARG A 147 -5.05 12.36 4.09
N ALA A 148 -3.78 12.26 3.73
CA ALA A 148 -2.84 13.40 3.72
C ALA A 148 -3.11 14.39 2.57
N VAL A 149 -3.71 13.91 1.46
CA VAL A 149 -4.08 14.71 0.28
C VAL A 149 -5.59 14.82 0.13
N GLY A 150 -6.03 15.89 -0.55
CA GLY A 150 -7.44 16.23 -0.73
C GLY A 150 -8.29 15.14 -1.39
N ARG A 151 -9.60 15.40 -1.51
CA ARG A 151 -10.59 14.45 -2.03
C ARG A 151 -10.45 14.11 -3.52
N GLU A 152 -9.61 14.84 -4.25
CA GLU A 152 -9.40 14.68 -5.70
C GLU A 152 -8.67 13.38 -6.06
N VAL A 153 -7.83 12.85 -5.17
CA VAL A 153 -7.12 11.58 -5.40
C VAL A 153 -7.99 10.42 -4.93
N HIS A 154 -8.38 9.51 -5.82
CA HIS A 154 -9.23 8.36 -5.48
C HIS A 154 -8.60 7.48 -4.38
N GLY A 155 -9.40 7.03 -3.39
CA GLY A 155 -9.00 6.07 -2.35
C GLY A 155 -9.80 6.25 -1.06
N THR A 156 -9.84 5.19 -0.28
CA THR A 156 -10.62 5.07 0.95
C THR A 156 -9.86 5.51 2.19
N GLY A 157 -8.51 5.46 2.14
CA GLY A 157 -7.65 5.68 3.31
C GLY A 157 -7.47 4.44 4.18
N ALA A 158 -7.83 3.25 3.70
CA ALA A 158 -7.68 2.00 4.46
C ALA A 158 -6.42 1.21 4.09
N GLY A 159 -5.84 1.43 2.90
CA GLY A 159 -4.72 0.63 2.40
C GLY A 159 -3.51 0.60 3.33
N LEU A 160 -3.08 1.74 3.88
CA LEU A 160 -1.94 1.79 4.81
C LEU A 160 -2.30 1.24 6.19
N ALA A 161 -3.55 1.32 6.64
CA ALA A 161 -4.00 0.64 7.86
C ALA A 161 -3.92 -0.88 7.71
N ILE A 162 -4.23 -1.43 6.52
CA ILE A 162 -4.02 -2.86 6.20
C ILE A 162 -2.53 -3.21 6.27
N VAL A 163 -1.65 -2.39 5.68
CA VAL A 163 -0.19 -2.60 5.74
C VAL A 163 0.30 -2.66 7.18
N GLN A 164 -0.13 -1.72 8.03
CA GLN A 164 0.24 -1.69 9.44
C GLN A 164 -0.25 -2.93 10.19
N GLN A 165 -1.50 -3.36 9.93
CA GLN A 165 -2.06 -4.57 10.54
C GLN A 165 -1.30 -5.83 10.11
N VAL A 166 -0.94 -5.94 8.83
CA VAL A 166 -0.13 -7.05 8.32
C VAL A 166 1.23 -7.07 9.00
N ALA A 167 1.94 -5.94 9.08
CA ALA A 167 3.22 -5.84 9.77
C ALA A 167 3.11 -6.30 11.24
N HIS A 168 2.12 -5.77 11.95
CA HIS A 168 1.89 -6.11 13.36
C HIS A 168 1.61 -7.61 13.57
N ARG A 169 0.80 -8.21 12.71
CA ARG A 169 0.50 -9.65 12.77
C ARG A 169 1.74 -10.53 12.49
N HIS A 170 2.71 -10.03 11.75
CA HIS A 170 4.00 -10.68 11.51
C HIS A 170 5.06 -10.30 12.56
N GLY A 171 4.67 -9.77 13.74
CA GLY A 171 5.60 -9.39 14.81
C GLY A 171 6.52 -8.21 14.46
N GLY A 172 6.22 -7.51 13.38
CA GLY A 172 7.02 -6.40 12.88
C GLY A 172 6.31 -5.05 12.94
N ARG A 173 6.74 -4.14 12.10
CA ARG A 173 6.17 -2.79 12.00
C ARG A 173 6.24 -2.25 10.56
N ALA A 174 5.39 -1.28 10.25
CA ALA A 174 5.46 -0.51 9.02
C ALA A 174 5.59 0.98 9.33
N TRP A 175 6.40 1.68 8.53
CA TRP A 175 6.56 3.13 8.64
C TRP A 175 6.91 3.74 7.29
N VAL A 176 6.90 5.07 7.24
CA VAL A 176 7.37 5.85 6.10
C VAL A 176 8.48 6.79 6.55
N GLN A 177 9.43 7.02 5.66
CA GLN A 177 10.49 8.01 5.81
C GLN A 177 10.72 8.74 4.49
N PRO A 178 11.26 9.97 4.52
CA PRO A 178 11.62 10.68 3.30
C PRO A 178 12.68 9.91 2.51
N ARG A 179 12.53 9.91 1.18
CA ARG A 179 13.55 9.39 0.27
C ARG A 179 14.54 10.49 -0.08
N GLU A 180 15.83 10.17 -0.12
CA GLU A 180 16.85 11.07 -0.65
C GLU A 180 16.57 11.42 -2.12
N GLY A 181 16.60 12.71 -2.43
CA GLY A 181 16.22 13.22 -3.75
C GLY A 181 14.72 13.38 -3.98
N GLY A 182 13.89 13.19 -2.94
CA GLY A 182 12.43 13.39 -2.95
C GLY A 182 11.62 12.11 -3.13
N GLY A 183 10.37 12.16 -2.68
CA GLY A 183 9.47 11.01 -2.59
C GLY A 183 9.47 10.36 -1.22
N SER A 184 9.07 9.11 -1.15
CA SER A 184 8.91 8.37 0.11
C SER A 184 9.55 6.98 0.07
N GLU A 185 9.96 6.50 1.23
CA GLU A 185 10.33 5.10 1.48
C GLU A 185 9.35 4.50 2.48
N PHE A 186 8.56 3.55 2.02
CA PHE A 186 7.66 2.77 2.87
C PHE A 186 8.32 1.44 3.23
N VAL A 187 8.54 1.21 4.50
CA VAL A 187 9.17 -0.01 5.00
C VAL A 187 8.12 -0.92 5.63
N LEU A 188 8.16 -2.19 5.28
CA LEU A 188 7.41 -3.29 5.87
C LEU A 188 8.41 -4.27 6.50
N LEU A 189 8.59 -4.20 7.82
CA LEU A 189 9.52 -5.01 8.58
C LEU A 189 8.78 -6.17 9.24
N PHE A 190 9.41 -7.35 9.24
CA PHE A 190 8.89 -8.53 9.92
C PHE A 190 9.63 -8.77 11.25
N GLY A 191 8.98 -9.46 12.18
CA GLY A 191 9.61 -9.91 13.42
C GLY A 191 10.62 -11.03 13.17
N SER A 192 11.53 -11.20 14.12
CA SER A 192 12.42 -12.37 14.16
C SER A 192 11.59 -13.62 14.48
N HIS A 193 11.60 -14.63 13.61
CA HIS A 193 10.94 -15.92 13.79
C HIS A 193 11.97 -17.05 13.77
#